data_76f57e820bf00083a83e394dbb8f0b82
#
_entry.id   76f57e820bf00083a83e394dbb8f0b82
#
_cell.length_a   1.000
_cell.length_b   1.000
_cell.length_c   1.000
_cell.angle_alpha   90.00
_cell.angle_beta   90.00
_cell.angle_gamma   90.00
#
_symmetry.space_group_name_H-M   'P 1'
#
loop_
_entity.id
_entity.type
_entity.pdbx_description
1 polymer ?
#
loop_
_entity_poly.entity_id
_entity_poly.type
_entity_poly.pdbx_seq_one_letter_code
_entity_poly.pdbx_strand_id
1 'polypeptide(L)'
;MASKRTIKKQLNGMIFDVVDECFSVQLYKEKKTEETNKLIDEALDFRDEVLARIHQAKSKKDFPAIHDTLEDKGVYFVEQLNGLQ
;
A
#
# COMPACT_ATOMS: atom_id res chain seq x y z
N MET A 1 -5.55 -8.96 -18.67
CA MET A 1 -6.48 -7.84 -18.42
C MET A 1 -6.70 -7.64 -16.93
N ALA A 2 -6.54 -6.42 -16.45
CA ALA A 2 -6.79 -6.15 -15.05
C ALA A 2 -8.29 -6.15 -14.76
N SER A 3 -8.72 -6.96 -13.83
CA SER A 3 -10.10 -7.00 -13.34
C SER A 3 -10.11 -6.38 -11.93
N LYS A 4 -11.30 -6.05 -11.42
CA LYS A 4 -11.42 -5.56 -10.04
C LYS A 4 -10.78 -6.52 -9.07
N ARG A 5 -10.99 -7.82 -9.26
CA ARG A 5 -10.43 -8.85 -8.41
C ARG A 5 -8.90 -8.83 -8.41
N THR A 6 -8.31 -8.72 -9.60
CA THR A 6 -6.85 -8.70 -9.76
C THR A 6 -6.25 -7.47 -9.06
N ILE A 7 -6.85 -6.29 -9.27
CA ILE A 7 -6.38 -5.05 -8.68
C ILE A 7 -6.49 -5.11 -7.15
N LYS A 8 -7.61 -5.61 -6.62
CA LYS A 8 -7.77 -5.77 -5.18
C LYS A 8 -6.72 -6.70 -4.60
N LYS A 9 -6.41 -7.80 -5.29
CA LYS A 9 -5.39 -8.73 -4.85
C LYS A 9 -4.01 -8.08 -4.81
N GLN A 10 -3.66 -7.31 -5.85
CA GLN A 10 -2.41 -6.58 -5.88
C GLN A 10 -2.32 -5.56 -4.75
N LEU A 11 -3.40 -4.80 -4.54
CA LEU A 11 -3.47 -3.82 -3.47
C LEU A 11 -3.26 -4.48 -2.10
N ASN A 12 -4.03 -5.52 -1.81
CA ASN A 12 -3.94 -6.21 -0.52
C ASN A 12 -2.56 -6.81 -0.29
N GLY A 13 -1.95 -7.40 -1.33
CA GLY A 13 -0.60 -7.94 -1.25
C GLY A 13 0.43 -6.87 -0.92
N MET A 14 0.33 -5.72 -1.60
CA MET A 14 1.25 -4.60 -1.35
C MET A 14 1.12 -4.09 0.09
N ILE A 15 -0.13 -3.89 0.55
CA ILE A 15 -0.37 -3.39 1.91
C ILE A 15 0.12 -4.40 2.95
N PHE A 16 -0.15 -5.68 2.72
CA PHE A 16 0.32 -6.74 3.61
C PHE A 16 1.85 -6.72 3.72
N ASP A 17 2.55 -6.59 2.59
CA ASP A 17 4.01 -6.55 2.58
C ASP A 17 4.54 -5.35 3.35
N VAL A 18 3.93 -4.17 3.16
CA VAL A 18 4.34 -2.95 3.87
C VAL A 18 4.15 -3.12 5.38
N VAL A 19 3.00 -3.63 5.80
CA VAL A 19 2.70 -3.82 7.23
C VAL A 19 3.65 -4.85 7.83
N ASP A 20 3.90 -5.95 7.13
CA ASP A 20 4.81 -7.00 7.58
C ASP A 20 6.22 -6.45 7.78
N GLU A 21 6.72 -5.67 6.82
CA GLU A 21 8.04 -5.03 6.93
C GLU A 21 8.10 -4.04 8.09
N CYS A 22 7.02 -3.29 8.33
CA CYS A 22 6.94 -2.38 9.46
C CYS A 22 7.08 -3.14 10.79
N PHE A 23 6.40 -4.26 10.92
CA PHE A 23 6.53 -5.10 12.11
C PHE A 23 7.94 -5.65 12.27
N SER A 24 8.59 -6.02 11.16
CA SER A 24 9.99 -6.47 11.20
C SER A 24 10.91 -5.38 11.71
N VAL A 25 10.71 -4.14 11.25
CA VAL A 25 11.51 -3.01 11.73
C VAL A 25 11.28 -2.79 13.22
N GLN A 26 10.04 -2.90 13.70
CA GLN A 26 9.74 -2.74 15.12
C GLN A 26 10.44 -3.79 15.99
N LEU A 27 10.57 -5.01 15.48
CA LEU A 27 11.26 -6.09 16.20
C LEU A 27 12.75 -5.81 16.36
N TYR A 28 13.39 -5.21 15.37
CA TYR A 28 14.82 -4.96 15.38
C TYR A 28 15.18 -3.56 15.88
N LYS A 29 14.29 -2.60 15.74
CA LYS A 29 14.53 -1.20 16.07
C LYS A 29 13.31 -0.61 16.78
N GLU A 30 13.20 -0.88 18.08
CA GLU A 30 12.08 -0.40 18.88
C GLU A 30 11.91 1.12 18.84
N LYS A 31 13.00 1.86 18.66
CA LYS A 31 12.97 3.32 18.57
C LYS A 31 12.21 3.81 17.33
N LYS A 32 12.00 2.95 16.33
CA LYS A 32 11.29 3.29 15.11
C LYS A 32 9.82 2.91 15.15
N THR A 33 9.31 2.43 16.29
CA THR A 33 7.93 1.98 16.42
C THR A 33 6.93 3.08 16.04
N GLU A 34 7.14 4.31 16.51
CA GLU A 34 6.24 5.42 16.20
C GLU A 34 6.21 5.71 14.69
N GLU A 35 7.37 5.74 14.06
CA GLU A 35 7.47 6.01 12.63
C GLU A 35 6.85 4.89 11.79
N THR A 36 7.08 3.62 12.18
CA THR A 36 6.47 2.49 11.48
C THR A 36 4.97 2.44 11.68
N ASN A 37 4.46 2.80 12.86
CA ASN A 37 3.03 2.89 13.09
C ASN A 37 2.37 3.95 12.18
N LYS A 38 3.03 5.08 11.99
CA LYS A 38 2.53 6.10 11.05
C LYS A 38 2.47 5.56 9.62
N LEU A 39 3.47 4.81 9.23
CA LEU A 39 3.52 4.22 7.90
C LEU A 39 2.43 3.16 7.72
N ILE A 40 2.17 2.36 8.75
CA ILE A 40 1.07 1.40 8.73
C ILE A 40 -0.27 2.13 8.56
N ASP A 41 -0.49 3.22 9.30
CA ASP A 41 -1.71 4.01 9.18
C ASP A 41 -1.87 4.58 7.77
N GLU A 42 -0.79 5.11 7.19
CA GLU A 42 -0.81 5.60 5.82
C GLU A 42 -1.16 4.49 4.83
N ALA A 43 -0.60 3.30 5.02
CA ALA A 43 -0.87 2.17 4.15
C ALA A 43 -2.34 1.76 4.22
N LEU A 44 -2.91 1.69 5.42
CA LEU A 44 -4.31 1.32 5.60
C LEU A 44 -5.25 2.38 5.03
N ASP A 45 -4.94 3.66 5.23
CA ASP A 45 -5.73 4.77 4.67
C ASP A 45 -5.67 4.73 3.14
N PHE A 46 -4.50 4.49 2.58
CA PHE A 46 -4.34 4.37 1.14
C PHE A 46 -5.15 3.19 0.60
N ARG A 47 -5.13 2.05 1.29
CA ARG A 47 -5.92 0.89 0.90
C ARG A 47 -7.40 1.23 0.83
N ASP A 48 -7.92 1.90 1.86
CA ASP A 48 -9.34 2.25 1.92
C ASP A 48 -9.71 3.21 0.78
N GLU A 49 -8.86 4.18 0.51
CA GLU A 49 -9.05 5.14 -0.58
C GLU A 49 -9.09 4.45 -1.94
N VAL A 50 -8.15 3.55 -2.19
CA VAL A 50 -8.09 2.82 -3.47
C VAL A 50 -9.25 1.86 -3.60
N LEU A 51 -9.64 1.18 -2.52
CA LEU A 51 -10.82 0.32 -2.56
C LEU A 51 -12.08 1.10 -2.94
N ALA A 52 -12.24 2.30 -2.41
CA ALA A 52 -13.37 3.16 -2.78
C ALA A 52 -13.33 3.50 -4.27
N ARG A 53 -12.15 3.80 -4.81
CA ARG A 53 -12.00 4.09 -6.25
C ARG A 53 -12.32 2.85 -7.10
N ILE A 54 -11.90 1.67 -6.66
CA ILE A 54 -12.20 0.42 -7.37
C ILE A 54 -13.71 0.18 -7.41
N HIS A 55 -14.39 0.38 -6.30
CA HIS A 55 -15.85 0.22 -6.22
C HIS A 55 -16.59 1.24 -7.10
N GLN A 56 -16.06 2.43 -7.24
CA GLN A 56 -16.66 3.49 -8.06
C GLN A 56 -16.32 3.37 -9.54
N ALA A 57 -15.33 2.55 -9.89
CA ALA A 57 -14.91 2.38 -11.28
C ALA A 57 -16.03 1.75 -12.09
N LYS A 58 -16.45 2.44 -13.16
CA LYS A 58 -17.56 2.00 -14.00
C LYS A 58 -17.11 1.31 -15.29
N SER A 59 -15.83 1.45 -15.64
CA SER A 59 -15.30 0.87 -16.87
C SER A 59 -13.85 0.45 -16.67
N LYS A 60 -13.39 -0.38 -17.60
CA LYS A 60 -12.00 -0.83 -17.61
C LYS A 60 -11.01 0.31 -17.84
N LYS A 61 -11.48 1.46 -18.33
CA LYS A 61 -10.62 2.62 -18.55
C LYS A 61 -10.11 3.25 -17.27
N ASP A 62 -10.81 3.01 -16.16
CA ASP A 62 -10.41 3.55 -14.86
C ASP A 62 -9.27 2.76 -14.23
N PHE A 63 -9.08 1.49 -14.60
CA PHE A 63 -8.11 0.61 -13.97
C PHE A 63 -6.64 0.99 -14.22
N PRO A 64 -6.24 1.43 -15.43
CA PRO A 64 -4.84 1.85 -15.63
C PRO A 64 -4.40 2.97 -14.70
N ALA A 65 -5.26 3.95 -14.45
CA ALA A 65 -4.95 5.05 -13.52
C ALA A 65 -4.79 4.53 -12.09
N ILE A 66 -5.64 3.61 -11.67
CA ILE A 66 -5.55 2.97 -10.34
C ILE A 66 -4.25 2.18 -10.24
N HIS A 67 -3.90 1.43 -11.28
CA HIS A 67 -2.67 0.65 -11.31
C HIS A 67 -1.44 1.56 -11.19
N ASP A 68 -1.42 2.67 -11.91
CA ASP A 68 -0.33 3.65 -11.83
C ASP A 68 -0.22 4.21 -10.41
N THR A 69 -1.34 4.49 -9.76
CA THR A 69 -1.37 4.94 -8.37
C THR A 69 -0.76 3.90 -7.44
N LEU A 70 -1.06 2.62 -7.66
CA LEU A 70 -0.48 1.54 -6.86
C LEU A 70 1.03 1.46 -7.03
N GLU A 71 1.52 1.59 -8.26
CA GLU A 71 2.97 1.56 -8.51
C GLU A 71 3.68 2.73 -7.85
N ASP A 72 3.13 3.93 -7.98
CA ASP A 72 3.72 5.13 -7.38
C ASP A 72 3.78 5.01 -5.86
N LYS A 73 2.71 4.55 -5.24
CA LYS A 73 2.68 4.35 -3.78
C LYS A 73 3.59 3.22 -3.34
N GLY A 74 3.70 2.17 -4.16
CA GLY A 74 4.63 1.07 -3.88
C GLY A 74 6.05 1.58 -3.75
N VAL A 75 6.49 2.41 -4.69
CA VAL A 75 7.81 3.04 -4.64
C VAL A 75 7.95 3.91 -3.39
N TYR A 76 6.93 4.72 -3.10
CA TYR A 76 6.93 5.58 -1.91
C TYR A 76 7.14 4.76 -0.63
N PHE A 77 6.38 3.67 -0.45
CA PHE A 77 6.49 2.84 0.75
C PHE A 77 7.85 2.15 0.85
N VAL A 78 8.40 1.68 -0.27
CA VAL A 78 9.74 1.08 -0.28
C VAL A 78 10.78 2.09 0.15
N GLU A 79 10.72 3.32 -0.35
CA GLU A 79 11.64 4.38 0.03
C GLU A 79 11.53 4.72 1.50
N GLN A 80 10.29 4.80 2.03
CA GLN A 80 10.08 5.08 3.44
C GLN A 80 10.66 3.96 4.31
N LEU A 81 10.43 2.71 3.94
CA LEU A 81 10.96 1.56 4.68
C LEU A 81 12.48 1.53 4.66
N ASN A 82 13.09 1.83 3.52
CA ASN A 82 14.55 1.89 3.41
C ASN A 82 15.12 2.98 4.32
N GLY A 83 14.44 4.09 4.46
CA GLY A 83 14.85 5.17 5.35
C GLY A 83 14.75 4.80 6.83
N LEU A 84 13.93 3.80 7.18
CA LEU A 84 13.77 3.34 8.57
C LEU A 84 14.76 2.25 8.96
N GLN A 85 15.41 1.65 8.00
CA GLN A 85 16.36 0.55 8.25
C GLN A 85 17.81 1.03 8.47
#